data_5b57ffcd089cb36bd3e3b02564d0f51a
#
_entry.id   5b57ffcd089cb36bd3e3b02564d0f51a
#
_cell.length_a   1.000
_cell.length_b   1.000
_cell.length_c   1.000
_cell.angle_alpha   90.00
_cell.angle_beta   90.00
_cell.angle_gamma   90.00
#
_symmetry.space_group_name_H-M   'P 1'
#
loop_
_entity.id
_entity.type
_entity.pdbx_description
1 polymer ?
#
loop_
_entity_poly.entity_id
_entity_poly.type
_entity_poly.pdbx_seq_one_letter_code
_entity_poly.pdbx_strand_id
1 'polypeptide(L)' 'MFLNKKSLHILSLFFSLNKFSYSDLEKILHIKIRSIDNNINIINDFLALNKIQGIQKVKDLFFLFYQ' A
#
# COMPACT_ATOMS: atom_id res chain seq x y z
N MET A 1 -11.37 -11.19 5.66
CA MET A 1 -10.63 -10.79 4.45
C MET A 1 -9.16 -11.07 4.60
N PHE A 2 -8.55 -11.65 3.60
CA PHE A 2 -7.12 -11.98 3.63
C PHE A 2 -6.38 -11.18 2.57
N LEU A 3 -5.17 -10.77 2.90
CA LEU A 3 -4.30 -10.12 1.94
C LEU A 3 -3.63 -11.18 1.06
N ASN A 4 -3.50 -10.89 -0.24
CA ASN A 4 -2.73 -11.75 -1.12
C ASN A 4 -1.23 -11.46 -0.95
N LYS A 5 -0.38 -12.23 -1.63
CA LYS A 5 1.08 -12.09 -1.48
C LYS A 5 1.57 -10.70 -1.87
N LYS A 6 1.03 -10.14 -2.95
CA LYS A 6 1.42 -8.80 -3.40
C LYS A 6 1.01 -7.74 -2.40
N SER A 7 -0.22 -7.82 -1.89
CA SER A 7 -0.71 -6.87 -0.89
C SER A 7 0.11 -6.94 0.38
N LEU A 8 0.43 -8.15 0.84
CA LEU A 8 1.28 -8.32 2.02
C LEU A 8 2.66 -7.73 1.81
N HIS A 9 3.25 -7.95 0.63
CA HIS A 9 4.56 -7.40 0.31
C HIS A 9 4.53 -5.86 0.35
N ILE A 10 3.52 -5.27 -0.29
CA ILE A 10 3.37 -3.81 -0.30
C ILE A 10 3.21 -3.28 1.12
N LEU A 11 2.35 -3.91 1.90
CA LEU A 11 2.13 -3.47 3.29
C LEU A 11 3.42 -3.56 4.10
N SER A 12 4.18 -4.64 3.94
CA SER A 12 5.46 -4.80 4.65
C SER A 12 6.46 -3.71 4.26
N LEU A 13 6.46 -3.29 3.01
CA LEU A 13 7.31 -2.19 2.57
C LEU A 13 6.94 -0.89 3.28
N PHE A 14 5.65 -0.63 3.45
CA PHE A 14 5.19 0.57 4.15
C PHE A 14 5.52 0.54 5.65
N PHE A 15 5.66 -0.64 6.24
CA PHE A 15 6.11 -0.74 7.62
C PHE A 15 7.60 -0.43 7.75
N SER A 16 8.37 -0.68 6.70
CA SER A 16 9.81 -0.36 6.69
C SER A 16 10.05 1.10 6.40
N LEU A 17 9.35 1.65 5.41
CA LEU A 17 9.48 3.04 4.99
C LEU A 17 8.08 3.55 4.69
N ASN A 18 7.64 4.55 5.42
CA ASN A 18 6.24 4.99 5.42
C ASN A 18 5.78 5.67 4.14
N LYS A 19 6.68 5.91 3.20
CA LYS A 19 6.38 6.71 2.02
C LYS A 19 6.91 6.06 0.76
N PHE A 20 6.06 5.95 -0.26
CA PHE A 20 6.45 5.46 -1.58
C PHE A 20 5.70 6.22 -2.67
N SER A 21 6.37 6.42 -3.81
CA SER A 21 5.71 6.92 -5.01
C SER A 21 5.26 5.75 -5.87
N TYR A 22 4.43 6.02 -6.88
CA TYR A 22 4.10 5.00 -7.88
C TYR A 22 5.36 4.44 -8.53
N SER A 23 6.28 5.34 -8.87
CA SER A 23 7.53 4.96 -9.52
C SER A 23 8.33 3.99 -8.66
N ASP A 24 8.42 4.27 -7.35
CA ASP A 24 9.12 3.40 -6.43
C ASP A 24 8.48 2.01 -6.39
N LEU A 25 7.16 1.95 -6.28
CA LEU A 25 6.45 0.69 -6.21
C LEU A 25 6.55 -0.10 -7.52
N GLU A 26 6.48 0.58 -8.66
CA GLU A 26 6.67 -0.07 -9.95
C GLU A 26 8.05 -0.72 -10.04
N LYS A 27 9.08 -0.01 -9.61
CA LYS A 27 10.45 -0.53 -9.67
C LYS A 27 10.68 -1.72 -8.74
N ILE A 28 10.14 -1.63 -7.53
CA ILE A 28 10.34 -2.68 -6.53
C ILE A 28 9.54 -3.93 -6.91
N LEU A 29 8.31 -3.75 -7.35
CA LEU A 29 7.37 -4.85 -7.52
C LEU A 29 7.23 -5.32 -8.96
N HIS A 30 7.71 -4.52 -9.92
CA HIS A 30 7.58 -4.82 -11.36
C HIS A 30 6.12 -5.02 -11.77
N ILE A 31 5.23 -4.16 -11.27
CA ILE A 31 3.80 -4.22 -11.59
C ILE A 31 3.32 -2.87 -12.11
N LYS A 32 2.18 -2.88 -12.77
CA LYS A 32 1.60 -1.67 -13.35
C LYS A 32 0.88 -0.84 -12.30
N ILE A 33 0.71 0.46 -12.61
CA ILE A 33 0.02 1.40 -11.72
C ILE A 33 -1.36 0.90 -11.32
N ARG A 34 -2.12 0.35 -12.27
CA ARG A 34 -3.46 -0.18 -11.98
C ARG A 34 -3.41 -1.27 -10.91
N SER A 35 -2.42 -2.14 -11.00
CA SER A 35 -2.25 -3.20 -10.00
C SER A 35 -1.87 -2.62 -8.64
N ILE A 36 -1.05 -1.58 -8.63
CA ILE A 36 -0.70 -0.88 -7.39
C ILE A 36 -1.96 -0.32 -6.74
N ASP A 37 -2.79 0.39 -7.50
CA ASP A 37 -4.03 0.96 -6.96
C ASP A 37 -4.96 -0.11 -6.39
N ASN A 38 -5.12 -1.23 -7.12
CA ASN A 38 -5.96 -2.33 -6.65
C ASN A 38 -5.44 -2.90 -5.34
N ASN A 39 -4.15 -3.09 -5.23
CA ASN A 39 -3.55 -3.64 -4.01
C ASN A 39 -3.63 -2.65 -2.85
N ILE A 40 -3.46 -1.37 -3.12
CA ILE A 40 -3.62 -0.33 -2.08
C ILE A 40 -5.06 -0.35 -1.55
N ASN A 41 -6.05 -0.48 -2.42
CA ASN A 41 -7.45 -0.56 -2.00
C ASN A 41 -7.71 -1.80 -1.12
N ILE A 42 -7.15 -2.94 -1.51
CA ILE A 42 -7.26 -4.17 -0.72
C ILE A 42 -6.64 -3.99 0.66
N ILE A 43 -5.47 -3.38 0.71
CA ILE A 43 -4.78 -3.12 1.98
C ILE A 43 -5.61 -2.18 2.84
N ASN A 44 -6.15 -1.11 2.26
CA ASN A 44 -6.94 -0.15 3.02
C ASN A 44 -8.21 -0.77 3.59
N ASP A 45 -8.87 -1.67 2.84
CA ASP A 45 -10.02 -2.38 3.36
C ASP A 45 -9.63 -3.27 4.55
N PHE A 46 -8.50 -3.95 4.44
CA PHE A 46 -7.97 -4.78 5.51
C PHE A 46 -7.64 -3.95 6.76
N LEU A 47 -6.95 -2.83 6.58
CA LEU A 47 -6.57 -1.96 7.70
C LEU A 47 -7.80 -1.35 8.37
N ALA A 48 -8.81 -0.99 7.58
CA ALA A 48 -10.06 -0.44 8.13
C ALA A 48 -10.77 -1.47 9.02
N LEU A 49 -10.76 -2.74 8.61
CA LEU A 49 -11.35 -3.81 9.42
C LEU A 49 -10.63 -3.97 10.76
N ASN A 50 -9.36 -3.64 10.80
CA ASN A 50 -8.53 -3.74 12.01
C ASN A 50 -8.40 -2.40 12.74
N LYS A 51 -9.19 -1.41 12.35
CA LYS A 51 -9.24 -0.08 12.97
C LYS A 51 -7.88 0.64 12.92
N ILE A 52 -7.13 0.40 11.86
CA ILE A 52 -5.85 1.04 11.61
C ILE A 52 -6.05 2.05 10.49
N GLN A 53 -5.44 3.22 10.59
CA GLN A 53 -5.49 4.18 9.51
C GLN A 53 -4.81 3.60 8.28
N GLY A 54 -5.43 3.86 7.12
CA GLY A 54 -4.95 3.30 5.87
C GLY A 54 -3.85 4.10 5.22
N ILE A 55 -3.51 3.66 4.02
CA ILE A 55 -2.53 4.34 3.18
C ILE A 55 -3.22 5.52 2.52
N GLN A 56 -2.65 6.71 2.67
CA GLN A 56 -3.17 7.94 2.09
C GLN A 56 -2.36 8.32 0.87
N LYS A 57 -3.03 8.85 -0.13
CA LYS A 57 -2.36 9.31 -1.34
C LYS A 57 -2.37 10.84 -1.37
N VAL A 58 -1.19 11.44 -1.51
CA VAL A 58 -1.03 12.88 -1.66
C VAL A 58 -0.21 13.12 -2.92
N LYS A 59 -0.85 13.61 -3.97
CA LYS A 59 -0.25 13.73 -5.31
C LYS A 59 0.18 12.35 -5.79
N ASP A 60 1.47 12.14 -6.01
CA ASP A 60 2.00 10.86 -6.50
C ASP A 60 2.60 10.00 -5.40
N LEU A 61 2.44 10.41 -4.14
CA LEU A 61 3.04 9.72 -3.02
C LEU A 61 1.97 9.02 -2.17
N PHE A 62 2.32 7.85 -1.70
CA PHE A 62 1.52 7.10 -0.74
C PHE A 62 2.19 7.15 0.63
N PHE A 63 1.39 7.36 1.66
CA PHE A 63 1.88 7.42 3.03
C PHE A 63 1.06 6.46 3.89
N LEU A 64 1.73 5.74 4.77
CA LEU A 64 1.05 4.95 5.80
C LEU A 64 1.16 5.70 7.12
N PHE A 65 0.01 5.95 7.73
CA PHE A 65 -0.03 6.64 9.01
C PHE A 65 -0.31 5.63 10.13
N TYR A 66 0.43 5.76 11.21
CA TYR A 66 0.22 4.96 12.42
C TYR A 66 -0.51 5.78 13.47
N GLN A 67 -1.24 5.07 14.28
CA GLN A 67 -1.81 5.64 15.48
C GLN A 67 -0.87 5.41 16.65
#